data_a3d727004b55eceba1b80a1d97c92760
#
_entry.id   a3d727004b55eceba1b80a1d97c92760
#
_cell.length_a   1.000
_cell.length_b   1.000
_cell.length_c   1.000
_cell.angle_alpha   90.00
_cell.angle_beta   90.00
_cell.angle_gamma   90.00
#
_symmetry.space_group_name_H-M   'P 1'
#
loop_
_entity.id
_entity.type
_entity.pdbx_description
1 polymer ?
#
loop_
_entity_poly.entity_id
_entity_poly.type
_entity_poly.pdbx_seq_one_letter_code
_entity_poly.pdbx_strand_id
1 'polypeptide(L)'
;MGGHTIGIVMNGVTGRMGLNQHLVRSIVAIRAQGGVAMPDGTRLMPDPILVGRDERKLRALAEQYGIQRWSTDLEKALSNDADPIYFDATLTQVRAANVRRAIEHGKHIYCEKPLSVNTEEALDLARLADQAGVKHGVVQDKLFLPGIRKLKRLVDSGFFGRILSVRGEFGYWVFEGDWQTAQRPSWNYRSEDGGGIIADMFCHWRYVLDHTFGEVTAVQCIAATHIPERVDERGRRYTATADDAAYGTFKLAGPEGDIIAQFNSSWAVRVYRDELLSIQVDGTEGSAVAGLRGCKTQHRVNTPRPTWNPDIENPFDFFADWQDVPDNGEFDNAFKYQWEMFLRHVAIGTPYIYDFYEGAKGVQLAELGLKSWAEQRWLDVPALPRVGALQPA
;
A
#
# COMPACT_ATOMS: atom_id res chain seq x y z
N MET A 1 1.98 23.49 -27.30
CA MET A 1 1.08 22.58 -26.58
C MET A 1 0.73 23.23 -25.26
N GLY A 2 -0.55 23.57 -25.06
CA GLY A 2 -1.00 24.22 -23.82
C GLY A 2 -0.90 23.22 -22.65
N GLY A 3 -0.17 23.56 -21.61
CA GLY A 3 -0.11 22.77 -20.38
C GLY A 3 -1.04 23.37 -19.33
N HIS A 4 -1.84 22.56 -18.67
CA HIS A 4 -2.61 22.96 -17.50
C HIS A 4 -1.77 22.69 -16.24
N THR A 5 -1.75 23.64 -15.31
CA THR A 5 -1.08 23.46 -14.01
C THR A 5 -2.13 23.14 -12.94
N ILE A 6 -1.80 22.21 -12.02
CA ILE A 6 -2.64 21.85 -10.89
C ILE A 6 -1.84 21.97 -9.60
N GLY A 7 -2.31 22.82 -8.68
CA GLY A 7 -1.68 23.05 -7.38
C GLY A 7 -1.89 21.90 -6.40
N ILE A 8 -0.89 21.58 -5.62
CA ILE A 8 -0.91 20.49 -4.62
C ILE A 8 -0.30 20.96 -3.30
N VAL A 9 -1.08 20.99 -2.24
CA VAL A 9 -0.57 21.20 -0.87
C VAL A 9 0.00 19.86 -0.38
N MET A 10 1.33 19.74 -0.28
CA MET A 10 2.00 18.50 0.12
C MET A 10 2.47 18.57 1.58
N ASN A 11 1.74 17.95 2.49
CA ASN A 11 2.05 17.91 3.92
C ASN A 11 2.79 16.63 4.31
N GLY A 12 3.83 16.75 5.15
CA GLY A 12 4.64 15.61 5.61
C GLY A 12 5.81 15.24 4.69
N VAL A 13 6.18 16.11 3.75
CA VAL A 13 7.28 15.88 2.78
C VAL A 13 8.68 15.85 3.39
N THR A 14 8.83 16.23 4.65
CA THR A 14 10.10 16.09 5.38
C THR A 14 10.31 14.69 5.98
N GLY A 15 9.27 13.85 5.97
CA GLY A 15 9.32 12.44 6.35
C GLY A 15 9.78 11.53 5.20
N ARG A 16 10.32 10.35 5.52
CA ARG A 16 10.90 9.42 4.56
C ARG A 16 9.96 9.06 3.38
N MET A 17 8.69 8.73 3.67
CA MET A 17 7.72 8.38 2.63
C MET A 17 7.32 9.60 1.81
N GLY A 18 6.93 10.69 2.48
CA GLY A 18 6.56 11.94 1.83
C GLY A 18 7.66 12.48 0.93
N LEU A 19 8.92 12.45 1.39
CA LEU A 19 10.07 12.87 0.60
C LEU A 19 10.35 11.92 -0.55
N ASN A 20 10.70 10.67 -0.23
CA ASN A 20 11.30 9.79 -1.22
C ASN A 20 10.30 9.26 -2.24
N GLN A 21 9.11 8.85 -1.80
CA GLN A 21 8.14 8.23 -2.69
C GLN A 21 7.22 9.27 -3.35
N HIS A 22 6.69 10.21 -2.58
CA HIS A 22 5.68 11.13 -3.10
C HIS A 22 6.29 12.38 -3.74
N LEU A 23 7.22 13.04 -3.07
CA LEU A 23 7.83 14.23 -3.64
C LEU A 23 8.81 13.85 -4.78
N VAL A 24 9.87 13.12 -4.46
CA VAL A 24 10.99 12.91 -5.41
C VAL A 24 10.61 11.95 -6.53
N ARG A 25 10.20 10.72 -6.16
CA ARG A 25 9.94 9.65 -7.14
C ARG A 25 8.59 9.76 -7.84
N SER A 26 7.72 10.67 -7.39
CA SER A 26 6.43 10.92 -8.03
C SER A 26 6.33 12.33 -8.58
N ILE A 27 6.08 13.33 -7.77
CA ILE A 27 5.77 14.69 -8.25
C ILE A 27 6.95 15.31 -9.02
N VAL A 28 8.18 15.23 -8.51
CA VAL A 28 9.37 15.75 -9.22
C VAL A 28 9.60 14.96 -10.50
N ALA A 29 9.45 13.63 -10.48
CA ALA A 29 9.58 12.79 -11.67
C ALA A 29 8.50 13.10 -12.72
N ILE A 30 7.24 13.31 -12.31
CA ILE A 30 6.15 13.75 -13.21
C ILE A 30 6.47 15.13 -13.83
N ARG A 31 7.01 16.06 -13.04
CA ARG A 31 7.44 17.37 -13.56
C ARG A 31 8.58 17.23 -14.57
N ALA A 32 9.57 16.40 -14.27
CA ALA A 32 10.72 16.16 -15.15
C ALA A 32 10.34 15.52 -16.50
N GLN A 33 9.31 14.67 -16.55
CA GLN A 33 8.78 14.11 -17.81
C GLN A 33 7.88 15.08 -18.57
N GLY A 34 7.66 16.30 -18.09
CA GLY A 34 6.83 17.31 -18.70
C GLY A 34 5.34 17.21 -18.31
N GLY A 35 5.01 16.60 -17.17
CA GLY A 35 3.62 16.48 -16.67
C GLY A 35 2.94 15.16 -17.04
N VAL A 36 1.70 14.99 -16.58
CA VAL A 36 0.86 13.82 -16.87
C VAL A 36 0.23 13.97 -18.25
N ALA A 37 0.37 12.97 -19.10
CA ALA A 37 -0.29 12.96 -20.42
C ALA A 37 -1.81 12.85 -20.26
N MET A 38 -2.56 13.71 -20.95
CA MET A 38 -4.02 13.75 -20.97
C MET A 38 -4.56 13.18 -22.29
N PRO A 39 -5.79 12.65 -22.30
CA PRO A 39 -6.37 12.05 -23.52
C PRO A 39 -6.51 13.00 -24.72
N ASP A 40 -6.61 14.30 -24.46
CA ASP A 40 -6.72 15.35 -25.49
C ASP A 40 -5.36 15.78 -26.06
N GLY A 41 -4.26 15.11 -25.66
CA GLY A 41 -2.89 15.43 -26.05
C GLY A 41 -2.24 16.57 -25.27
N THR A 42 -2.96 17.20 -24.33
CA THR A 42 -2.36 18.20 -23.41
C THR A 42 -1.58 17.52 -22.28
N ARG A 43 -0.90 18.31 -21.46
CA ARG A 43 -0.17 17.80 -20.29
C ARG A 43 -0.58 18.56 -19.03
N LEU A 44 -0.83 17.79 -17.96
CA LEU A 44 -1.16 18.32 -16.64
C LEU A 44 0.10 18.39 -15.79
N MET A 45 0.52 19.61 -15.45
CA MET A 45 1.74 19.88 -14.68
C MET A 45 1.40 20.05 -13.20
N PRO A 46 1.87 19.16 -12.30
CA PRO A 46 1.70 19.36 -10.87
C PRO A 46 2.59 20.49 -10.37
N ASP A 47 2.01 21.39 -9.56
CA ASP A 47 2.71 22.50 -8.92
C ASP A 47 2.62 22.40 -7.39
N PRO A 48 3.59 21.74 -6.72
CA PRO A 48 3.53 21.50 -5.29
C PRO A 48 3.87 22.74 -4.46
N ILE A 49 3.16 22.91 -3.34
CA ILE A 49 3.62 23.70 -2.20
C ILE A 49 4.01 22.73 -1.07
N LEU A 50 5.25 22.80 -0.61
CA LEU A 50 5.77 21.96 0.45
C LEU A 50 5.32 22.47 1.81
N VAL A 51 4.67 21.63 2.61
CA VAL A 51 4.18 22.00 3.94
C VAL A 51 4.82 21.13 5.01
N GLY A 52 5.19 21.74 6.13
CA GLY A 52 5.81 21.06 7.27
C GLY A 52 6.21 22.04 8.38
N ARG A 53 6.74 21.52 9.49
CA ARG A 53 7.05 22.31 10.69
C ARG A 53 8.45 22.94 10.71
N ASP A 54 9.37 22.45 9.91
CA ASP A 54 10.77 22.87 9.90
C ASP A 54 11.07 23.69 8.63
N GLU A 55 11.10 24.99 8.79
CA GLU A 55 11.34 25.94 7.68
C GLU A 55 12.65 25.67 6.95
N ARG A 56 13.74 25.38 7.69
CA ARG A 56 15.06 25.15 7.08
C ARG A 56 15.05 23.92 6.18
N LYS A 57 14.40 22.82 6.63
CA LYS A 57 14.25 21.61 5.82
C LYS A 57 13.38 21.86 4.60
N LEU A 58 12.26 22.58 4.74
CA LEU A 58 11.39 22.91 3.62
C LEU A 58 12.11 23.74 2.56
N ARG A 59 12.84 24.76 2.97
CA ARG A 59 13.63 25.62 2.07
C ARG A 59 14.69 24.80 1.34
N ALA A 60 15.46 23.99 2.05
CA ALA A 60 16.48 23.14 1.44
C ALA A 60 15.91 22.16 0.42
N LEU A 61 14.75 21.53 0.71
CA LEU A 61 14.07 20.67 -0.23
C LEU A 61 13.53 21.44 -1.45
N ALA A 62 12.95 22.61 -1.24
CA ALA A 62 12.46 23.47 -2.30
C ALA A 62 13.60 23.87 -3.28
N GLU A 63 14.74 24.32 -2.75
CA GLU A 63 15.94 24.64 -3.52
C GLU A 63 16.49 23.40 -4.26
N GLN A 64 16.62 22.27 -3.57
CA GLN A 64 17.18 21.04 -4.14
C GLN A 64 16.37 20.50 -5.33
N TYR A 65 15.04 20.62 -5.29
CA TYR A 65 14.15 20.05 -6.32
C TYR A 65 13.48 21.10 -7.22
N GLY A 66 13.92 22.36 -7.16
CA GLY A 66 13.41 23.44 -8.02
C GLY A 66 11.93 23.77 -7.76
N ILE A 67 11.47 23.63 -6.51
CA ILE A 67 10.11 23.95 -6.10
C ILE A 67 10.10 25.37 -5.54
N GLN A 68 9.19 26.21 -6.05
CA GLN A 68 9.18 27.63 -5.70
C GLN A 68 8.40 27.93 -4.42
N ARG A 69 7.56 26.99 -3.95
CA ARG A 69 6.56 27.26 -2.92
C ARG A 69 6.74 26.32 -1.72
N TRP A 70 6.76 26.90 -0.53
CA TRP A 70 6.74 26.18 0.74
C TRP A 70 6.09 27.01 1.84
N SER A 71 5.59 26.37 2.88
CA SER A 71 4.94 27.03 4.03
C SER A 71 5.09 26.22 5.30
N THR A 72 5.24 26.89 6.45
CA THR A 72 5.09 26.27 7.78
C THR A 72 3.68 26.41 8.32
N ASP A 73 2.79 27.10 7.62
CA ASP A 73 1.42 27.36 7.96
C ASP A 73 0.49 26.54 7.02
N LEU A 74 -0.10 25.49 7.56
CA LEU A 74 -1.02 24.62 6.83
C LEU A 74 -2.33 25.36 6.47
N GLU A 75 -2.90 26.14 7.38
CA GLU A 75 -4.16 26.86 7.15
C GLU A 75 -4.00 27.84 5.98
N LYS A 76 -2.91 28.59 5.97
CA LYS A 76 -2.60 29.50 4.86
C LYS A 76 -2.45 28.76 3.53
N ALA A 77 -1.84 27.56 3.54
CA ALA A 77 -1.71 26.77 2.33
C ALA A 77 -3.06 26.21 1.86
N LEU A 78 -3.91 25.76 2.79
CA LEU A 78 -5.25 25.25 2.47
C LEU A 78 -6.21 26.35 1.98
N SER A 79 -6.04 27.59 2.43
CA SER A 79 -6.90 28.71 2.02
C SER A 79 -6.67 29.19 0.58
N ASN A 80 -5.67 28.66 -0.14
CA ASN A 80 -5.39 29.07 -1.50
C ASN A 80 -6.21 28.21 -2.50
N ASP A 81 -7.20 28.78 -3.15
CA ASP A 81 -8.06 28.09 -4.14
C ASP A 81 -7.30 27.59 -5.37
N ALA A 82 -6.15 28.16 -5.69
CA ALA A 82 -5.29 27.70 -6.78
C ALA A 82 -4.66 26.32 -6.52
N ASP A 83 -4.71 25.81 -5.28
CA ASP A 83 -4.19 24.53 -4.87
C ASP A 83 -5.35 23.56 -4.53
N PRO A 84 -6.03 22.96 -5.54
CA PRO A 84 -7.25 22.16 -5.31
C PRO A 84 -6.97 20.80 -4.65
N ILE A 85 -5.72 20.34 -4.55
CA ILE A 85 -5.37 19.04 -3.99
C ILE A 85 -4.60 19.23 -2.69
N TYR A 86 -4.99 18.45 -1.68
CA TYR A 86 -4.23 18.24 -0.46
C TYR A 86 -3.69 16.82 -0.42
N PHE A 87 -2.38 16.68 -0.15
CA PHE A 87 -1.72 15.41 0.07
C PHE A 87 -1.21 15.31 1.51
N ASP A 88 -1.49 14.19 2.18
CA ASP A 88 -1.04 13.90 3.54
C ASP A 88 -0.12 12.68 3.62
N ALA A 89 1.13 12.89 4.06
CA ALA A 89 2.07 11.86 4.46
C ALA A 89 2.57 12.07 5.91
N THR A 90 1.73 12.65 6.75
CA THR A 90 2.02 12.83 8.18
C THR A 90 1.81 11.51 8.96
N LEU A 91 2.09 11.54 10.26
CA LEU A 91 1.78 10.41 11.14
C LEU A 91 0.27 10.14 11.17
N THR A 92 -0.11 8.87 11.27
CA THR A 92 -1.51 8.43 11.24
C THR A 92 -2.36 9.11 12.31
N GLN A 93 -1.80 9.32 13.52
CA GLN A 93 -2.51 9.95 14.65
C GLN A 93 -2.97 11.39 14.40
N VAL A 94 -2.31 12.11 13.47
CA VAL A 94 -2.67 13.51 13.14
C VAL A 94 -3.33 13.65 11.78
N ARG A 95 -3.29 12.59 10.97
CA ARG A 95 -3.77 12.60 9.57
C ARG A 95 -5.25 12.93 9.50
N ALA A 96 -6.10 12.28 10.29
CA ALA A 96 -7.54 12.48 10.24
C ALA A 96 -7.92 13.94 10.49
N ALA A 97 -7.29 14.59 11.45
CA ALA A 97 -7.53 16.03 11.73
C ALA A 97 -7.10 16.92 10.55
N ASN A 98 -5.96 16.64 9.94
CA ASN A 98 -5.49 17.40 8.78
C ASN A 98 -6.38 17.19 7.55
N VAL A 99 -6.83 15.95 7.32
CA VAL A 99 -7.74 15.61 6.21
C VAL A 99 -9.09 16.31 6.38
N ARG A 100 -9.66 16.33 7.59
CA ARG A 100 -10.92 17.07 7.88
C ARG A 100 -10.79 18.55 7.53
N ARG A 101 -9.73 19.22 7.98
CA ARG A 101 -9.45 20.61 7.61
C ARG A 101 -9.36 20.82 6.11
N ALA A 102 -8.67 19.93 5.41
CA ALA A 102 -8.54 20.04 3.96
C ALA A 102 -9.89 19.84 3.26
N ILE A 103 -10.75 18.94 3.73
CA ILE A 103 -12.14 18.78 3.24
C ILE A 103 -12.96 20.05 3.49
N GLU A 104 -12.86 20.67 4.68
CA GLU A 104 -13.53 21.93 5.03
C GLU A 104 -13.11 23.08 4.09
N HIS A 105 -11.88 23.06 3.59
CA HIS A 105 -11.39 23.98 2.55
C HIS A 105 -11.71 23.54 1.13
N GLY A 106 -12.57 22.53 0.94
CA GLY A 106 -12.98 22.04 -0.39
C GLY A 106 -11.88 21.37 -1.21
N LYS A 107 -10.81 20.91 -0.57
CA LYS A 107 -9.69 20.26 -1.28
C LYS A 107 -10.03 18.82 -1.65
N HIS A 108 -9.59 18.38 -2.83
CA HIS A 108 -9.49 16.97 -3.17
C HIS A 108 -8.35 16.32 -2.37
N ILE A 109 -8.57 15.14 -1.84
CA ILE A 109 -7.66 14.54 -0.86
C ILE A 109 -6.93 13.32 -1.45
N TYR A 110 -5.62 13.29 -1.33
CA TYR A 110 -4.82 12.09 -1.53
C TYR A 110 -3.93 11.86 -0.30
N CYS A 111 -3.92 10.68 0.30
CA CYS A 111 -3.16 10.46 1.52
C CYS A 111 -2.51 9.08 1.59
N GLU A 112 -1.47 9.01 2.42
CA GLU A 112 -0.81 7.76 2.77
C GLU A 112 -1.73 6.83 3.58
N LYS A 113 -1.44 5.55 3.49
CA LYS A 113 -2.03 4.52 4.34
C LYS A 113 -1.31 4.47 5.72
N PRO A 114 -1.96 3.96 6.77
CA PRO A 114 -3.40 3.75 6.88
C PRO A 114 -4.15 5.08 6.88
N LEU A 115 -5.41 5.08 6.43
CA LEU A 115 -6.21 6.31 6.31
C LEU A 115 -6.40 7.01 7.65
N SER A 116 -6.60 6.23 8.71
CA SER A 116 -6.81 6.70 10.08
C SER A 116 -6.35 5.65 11.08
N VAL A 117 -6.55 5.91 12.37
CA VAL A 117 -6.18 5.02 13.47
C VAL A 117 -7.20 3.91 13.72
N ASN A 118 -8.45 4.05 13.26
CA ASN A 118 -9.51 3.05 13.38
C ASN A 118 -10.52 3.14 12.23
N THR A 119 -11.32 2.09 12.08
CA THR A 119 -12.28 1.95 10.97
C THR A 119 -13.41 3.00 11.04
N GLU A 120 -13.89 3.34 12.22
CA GLU A 120 -14.96 4.32 12.39
C GLU A 120 -14.52 5.70 11.87
N GLU A 121 -13.34 6.15 12.30
CA GLU A 121 -12.77 7.42 11.84
C GLU A 121 -12.50 7.42 10.34
N ALA A 122 -12.04 6.29 9.76
CA ALA A 122 -11.85 6.15 8.31
C ALA A 122 -13.18 6.31 7.54
N LEU A 123 -14.25 5.69 8.02
CA LEU A 123 -15.59 5.82 7.44
C LEU A 123 -16.15 7.23 7.58
N ASP A 124 -15.88 7.91 8.72
CA ASP A 124 -16.27 9.29 8.90
C ASP A 124 -15.59 10.21 7.90
N LEU A 125 -14.29 10.02 7.65
CA LEU A 125 -13.58 10.78 6.62
C LEU A 125 -14.14 10.54 5.23
N ALA A 126 -14.48 9.29 4.90
CA ALA A 126 -15.10 8.95 3.62
C ALA A 126 -16.44 9.67 3.44
N ARG A 127 -17.31 9.59 4.46
CA ARG A 127 -18.62 10.28 4.45
C ARG A 127 -18.50 11.80 4.33
N LEU A 128 -17.56 12.40 5.06
CA LEU A 128 -17.30 13.84 4.98
C LEU A 128 -16.83 14.27 3.60
N ALA A 129 -15.94 13.50 2.99
CA ALA A 129 -15.44 13.78 1.65
C ALA A 129 -16.55 13.69 0.58
N ASP A 130 -17.41 12.66 0.68
CA ASP A 130 -18.58 12.50 -0.20
C ASP A 130 -19.57 13.65 -0.02
N GLN A 131 -19.90 14.03 1.23
CA GLN A 131 -20.81 15.15 1.53
C GLN A 131 -20.29 16.49 1.03
N ALA A 132 -18.98 16.70 1.09
CA ALA A 132 -18.33 17.89 0.56
C ALA A 132 -18.18 17.87 -0.99
N GLY A 133 -18.49 16.74 -1.65
CA GLY A 133 -18.32 16.57 -3.08
C GLY A 133 -16.85 16.60 -3.53
N VAL A 134 -15.89 16.35 -2.64
CA VAL A 134 -14.48 16.35 -2.97
C VAL A 134 -14.03 14.95 -3.40
N LYS A 135 -13.14 14.88 -4.35
CA LYS A 135 -12.50 13.63 -4.78
C LYS A 135 -11.48 13.21 -3.74
N HIS A 136 -11.42 11.92 -3.46
CA HIS A 136 -10.54 11.41 -2.43
C HIS A 136 -9.90 10.07 -2.82
N GLY A 137 -8.69 9.84 -2.35
CA GLY A 137 -7.91 8.63 -2.62
C GLY A 137 -6.90 8.32 -1.53
N VAL A 138 -6.61 7.04 -1.39
CA VAL A 138 -5.59 6.51 -0.47
C VAL A 138 -4.52 5.75 -1.25
N VAL A 139 -3.29 5.79 -0.75
CA VAL A 139 -2.17 5.08 -1.35
C VAL A 139 -2.37 3.56 -1.25
N GLN A 140 -2.32 2.89 -2.41
CA GLN A 140 -2.38 1.43 -2.56
C GLN A 140 -1.26 0.94 -3.50
N ASP A 141 -0.05 1.37 -3.22
CA ASP A 141 1.13 1.24 -4.06
C ASP A 141 1.43 -0.19 -4.52
N LYS A 142 1.19 -1.19 -3.66
CA LYS A 142 1.56 -2.58 -3.98
C LYS A 142 0.80 -3.17 -5.17
N LEU A 143 -0.40 -2.67 -5.48
CA LEU A 143 -1.14 -3.08 -6.68
C LEU A 143 -0.40 -2.72 -7.99
N PHE A 144 0.46 -1.72 -7.93
CA PHE A 144 1.19 -1.20 -9.10
C PHE A 144 2.64 -1.68 -9.17
N LEU A 145 3.06 -2.56 -8.26
CA LEU A 145 4.35 -3.24 -8.38
C LEU A 145 4.37 -4.11 -9.64
N PRO A 146 5.47 -4.13 -10.41
CA PRO A 146 5.55 -4.87 -11.66
C PRO A 146 5.15 -6.35 -11.54
N GLY A 147 5.64 -7.05 -10.52
CA GLY A 147 5.28 -8.44 -10.27
C GLY A 147 3.80 -8.65 -9.97
N ILE A 148 3.20 -7.77 -9.17
CA ILE A 148 1.76 -7.83 -8.83
C ILE A 148 0.88 -7.50 -10.04
N ARG A 149 1.29 -6.56 -10.90
CA ARG A 149 0.60 -6.28 -12.17
C ARG A 149 0.63 -7.47 -13.11
N LYS A 150 1.76 -8.19 -13.20
CA LYS A 150 1.87 -9.43 -13.97
C LYS A 150 0.93 -10.50 -13.39
N LEU A 151 0.93 -10.67 -12.07
CA LEU A 151 0.06 -11.61 -11.38
C LEU A 151 -1.42 -11.29 -11.62
N LYS A 152 -1.83 -10.03 -11.48
CA LYS A 152 -3.21 -9.59 -11.77
C LYS A 152 -3.62 -9.91 -13.21
N ARG A 153 -2.75 -9.69 -14.19
CA ARG A 153 -2.99 -10.03 -15.60
C ARG A 153 -3.23 -11.52 -15.80
N LEU A 154 -2.51 -12.38 -15.08
CA LEU A 154 -2.73 -13.83 -15.13
C LEU A 154 -4.09 -14.20 -14.53
N VAL A 155 -4.47 -13.60 -13.41
CA VAL A 155 -5.80 -13.80 -12.81
C VAL A 155 -6.90 -13.39 -13.80
N ASP A 156 -6.79 -12.17 -14.35
CA ASP A 156 -7.79 -11.61 -15.27
C ASP A 156 -7.91 -12.42 -16.59
N SER A 157 -6.85 -13.11 -16.99
CA SER A 157 -6.85 -13.96 -18.18
C SER A 157 -7.41 -15.38 -17.94
N GLY A 158 -7.73 -15.73 -16.69
CA GLY A 158 -8.17 -17.07 -16.34
C GLY A 158 -7.07 -18.14 -16.33
N PHE A 159 -5.78 -17.71 -16.32
CA PHE A 159 -4.62 -18.62 -16.40
C PHE A 159 -4.64 -19.74 -15.36
N PHE A 160 -5.15 -19.45 -14.16
CA PHE A 160 -5.13 -20.39 -13.04
C PHE A 160 -6.24 -21.46 -13.10
N GLY A 161 -7.29 -21.26 -13.95
CA GLY A 161 -8.54 -21.96 -13.73
C GLY A 161 -9.12 -21.59 -12.36
N ARG A 162 -9.64 -22.54 -11.60
CA ARG A 162 -10.05 -22.29 -10.22
C ARG A 162 -8.82 -22.11 -9.31
N ILE A 163 -8.74 -20.97 -8.64
CA ILE A 163 -7.67 -20.70 -7.65
C ILE A 163 -7.93 -21.56 -6.41
N LEU A 164 -6.92 -22.29 -5.98
CA LEU A 164 -6.95 -23.21 -4.84
C LEU A 164 -6.45 -22.54 -3.58
N SER A 165 -5.30 -21.86 -3.68
CA SER A 165 -4.67 -21.18 -2.56
C SER A 165 -3.78 -20.02 -3.00
N VAL A 166 -3.58 -19.07 -2.07
CA VAL A 166 -2.63 -17.96 -2.20
C VAL A 166 -1.72 -17.97 -0.98
N ARG A 167 -0.40 -17.93 -1.19
CA ARG A 167 0.58 -17.86 -0.10
C ARG A 167 1.48 -16.65 -0.31
N GLY A 168 1.63 -15.82 0.72
CA GLY A 168 2.47 -14.63 0.68
C GLY A 168 3.53 -14.63 1.76
N GLU A 169 4.73 -14.20 1.41
CA GLU A 169 5.79 -13.91 2.36
C GLU A 169 6.33 -12.49 2.12
N PHE A 170 6.38 -11.73 3.19
CA PHE A 170 6.96 -10.40 3.17
C PHE A 170 7.84 -10.21 4.41
N GLY A 171 8.99 -9.60 4.19
CA GLY A 171 9.79 -9.14 5.30
C GLY A 171 11.28 -9.30 5.08
N TYR A 172 12.02 -8.84 6.06
CA TYR A 172 13.46 -8.83 6.08
C TYR A 172 13.95 -8.62 7.51
N TRP A 173 15.21 -9.00 7.77
CA TRP A 173 15.82 -8.78 9.06
C TRP A 173 15.97 -7.28 9.32
N VAL A 174 15.30 -6.81 10.36
CA VAL A 174 15.45 -5.45 10.85
C VAL A 174 16.26 -5.50 12.12
N PHE A 175 17.44 -4.90 12.10
CA PHE A 175 18.39 -4.96 13.20
C PHE A 175 17.86 -4.24 14.44
N GLU A 176 18.32 -4.68 15.60
CA GLU A 176 17.95 -4.16 16.92
C GLU A 176 18.41 -2.71 17.14
N GLY A 177 19.47 -2.28 16.44
CA GLY A 177 20.05 -0.95 16.51
C GLY A 177 21.31 -0.84 17.36
N ASP A 178 21.81 -1.95 17.93
CA ASP A 178 23.01 -1.99 18.77
C ASP A 178 24.31 -2.24 17.98
N TRP A 179 24.36 -3.27 17.15
CA TRP A 179 25.52 -3.57 16.30
C TRP A 179 25.36 -3.08 14.86
N GLN A 180 24.14 -2.84 14.44
CA GLN A 180 23.79 -2.21 13.17
C GLN A 180 22.54 -1.35 13.34
N THR A 181 22.55 -0.15 12.77
CA THR A 181 21.42 0.79 12.87
C THR A 181 20.12 0.14 12.41
N ALA A 182 19.06 0.26 13.20
CA ALA A 182 17.74 -0.19 12.84
C ALA A 182 17.27 0.47 11.53
N GLN A 183 16.70 -0.33 10.64
CA GLN A 183 16.25 0.17 9.33
C GLN A 183 14.94 0.97 9.41
N ARG A 184 14.16 0.78 10.48
CA ARG A 184 12.91 1.48 10.74
C ARG A 184 13.04 2.37 11.97
N PRO A 185 12.41 3.55 11.98
CA PRO A 185 12.30 4.38 13.18
C PRO A 185 11.63 3.63 14.33
N SER A 186 12.05 3.94 15.54
CA SER A 186 11.64 3.26 16.78
C SER A 186 10.13 3.26 17.02
N TRP A 187 9.39 4.27 16.53
CA TRP A 187 7.93 4.31 16.65
C TRP A 187 7.23 3.10 15.99
N ASN A 188 7.83 2.49 14.95
CA ASN A 188 7.26 1.29 14.31
C ASN A 188 7.14 0.09 15.25
N TYR A 189 7.88 0.08 16.35
CA TYR A 189 7.91 -0.99 17.34
C TYR A 189 7.20 -0.63 18.64
N ARG A 190 6.41 0.45 18.62
CA ARG A 190 5.61 0.93 19.77
C ARG A 190 4.14 0.96 19.39
N SER A 191 3.33 0.18 20.11
CA SER A 191 1.88 0.13 19.88
C SER A 191 1.20 1.46 20.17
N GLU A 192 1.67 2.17 21.20
CA GLU A 192 1.20 3.51 21.57
C GLU A 192 1.44 4.58 20.50
N ASP A 193 2.43 4.37 19.64
CA ASP A 193 2.73 5.23 18.51
C ASP A 193 2.05 4.77 17.18
N GLY A 194 1.19 3.75 17.24
CA GLY A 194 0.53 3.14 16.08
C GLY A 194 1.44 2.23 15.27
N GLY A 195 2.51 1.71 15.90
CA GLY A 195 3.42 0.73 15.29
C GLY A 195 2.81 -0.68 15.26
N GLY A 196 3.59 -1.61 14.72
CA GLY A 196 3.25 -3.01 14.56
C GLY A 196 3.14 -3.43 13.10
N ILE A 197 3.58 -4.66 12.81
CA ILE A 197 3.55 -5.17 11.44
C ILE A 197 2.14 -5.50 10.97
N ILE A 198 1.22 -5.85 11.88
CA ILE A 198 -0.20 -6.02 11.54
C ILE A 198 -0.76 -4.69 11.03
N ALA A 199 -0.57 -3.60 11.78
CA ALA A 199 -1.05 -2.26 11.39
C ALA A 199 -0.42 -1.79 10.08
N ASP A 200 0.86 -2.07 9.84
CA ASP A 200 1.57 -1.70 8.62
C ASP A 200 1.14 -2.55 7.42
N MET A 201 1.07 -3.89 7.57
CA MET A 201 0.96 -4.79 6.44
C MET A 201 -0.46 -5.26 6.12
N PHE A 202 -1.36 -5.40 7.10
CA PHE A 202 -2.72 -5.86 6.81
C PHE A 202 -3.51 -4.86 5.98
N CYS A 203 -3.24 -3.56 6.12
CA CYS A 203 -3.76 -2.56 5.19
C CYS A 203 -3.36 -2.83 3.74
N HIS A 204 -2.11 -3.30 3.51
CA HIS A 204 -1.64 -3.67 2.19
C HIS A 204 -2.24 -4.97 1.69
N TRP A 205 -2.30 -6.00 2.57
CA TRP A 205 -2.86 -7.29 2.17
C TRP A 205 -4.34 -7.18 1.84
N ARG A 206 -5.10 -6.33 2.54
CA ARG A 206 -6.50 -6.12 2.22
C ARG A 206 -6.69 -5.76 0.76
N TYR A 207 -6.09 -4.70 0.28
CA TYR A 207 -6.32 -4.26 -1.08
C TYR A 207 -5.65 -5.17 -2.13
N VAL A 208 -4.50 -5.79 -1.81
CA VAL A 208 -3.88 -6.77 -2.71
C VAL A 208 -4.78 -7.98 -2.90
N LEU A 209 -5.37 -8.51 -1.84
CA LEU A 209 -6.27 -9.65 -1.89
C LEU A 209 -7.59 -9.30 -2.58
N ASP A 210 -8.25 -8.22 -2.15
CA ASP A 210 -9.55 -7.80 -2.68
C ASP A 210 -9.49 -7.52 -4.19
N HIS A 211 -8.48 -6.78 -4.65
CA HIS A 211 -8.38 -6.39 -6.06
C HIS A 211 -7.75 -7.45 -6.97
N THR A 212 -7.14 -8.49 -6.41
CA THR A 212 -6.47 -9.51 -7.22
C THR A 212 -7.22 -10.84 -7.25
N PHE A 213 -7.73 -11.31 -6.10
CA PHE A 213 -8.23 -12.68 -5.97
C PHE A 213 -9.71 -12.76 -5.55
N GLY A 214 -10.18 -11.82 -4.76
CA GLY A 214 -11.54 -11.79 -4.22
C GLY A 214 -11.59 -11.14 -2.84
N GLU A 215 -12.77 -10.70 -2.44
CA GLU A 215 -12.95 -9.93 -1.21
C GLU A 215 -12.66 -10.78 0.04
N VAL A 216 -11.89 -10.20 0.98
CA VAL A 216 -11.61 -10.83 2.27
C VAL A 216 -12.88 -10.86 3.12
N THR A 217 -13.31 -12.06 3.51
CA THR A 217 -14.55 -12.31 4.28
C THR A 217 -14.29 -12.76 5.71
N ALA A 218 -13.10 -13.31 6.01
CA ALA A 218 -12.71 -13.67 7.37
C ALA A 218 -11.20 -13.63 7.54
N VAL A 219 -10.74 -13.43 8.79
CA VAL A 219 -9.33 -13.37 9.15
C VAL A 219 -9.06 -14.13 10.44
N GLN A 220 -7.92 -14.85 10.45
CA GLN A 220 -7.27 -15.34 11.65
C GLN A 220 -5.82 -14.84 11.65
N CYS A 221 -5.36 -14.35 12.78
CA CYS A 221 -4.00 -13.86 12.95
C CYS A 221 -3.38 -14.37 14.23
N ILE A 222 -2.12 -14.75 14.12
CA ILE A 222 -1.20 -14.94 15.24
C ILE A 222 -0.03 -13.98 15.04
N ALA A 223 0.39 -13.29 16.09
CA ALA A 223 1.51 -12.36 16.00
C ALA A 223 2.48 -12.54 17.17
N ALA A 224 3.65 -11.92 17.05
CA ALA A 224 4.67 -11.94 18.08
C ALA A 224 5.54 -10.69 18.04
N THR A 225 6.16 -10.36 19.18
CA THR A 225 7.31 -9.45 19.29
C THR A 225 8.54 -10.30 19.52
N HIS A 226 9.18 -10.75 18.43
CA HIS A 226 10.32 -11.66 18.48
C HIS A 226 11.58 -10.98 19.00
N ILE A 227 11.71 -9.67 18.79
CA ILE A 227 12.84 -8.86 19.25
C ILE A 227 12.31 -7.79 20.21
N PRO A 228 12.15 -8.12 21.52
CA PRO A 228 11.53 -7.23 22.49
C PRO A 228 12.45 -6.07 22.91
N GLU A 229 13.78 -6.27 22.91
CA GLU A 229 14.74 -5.23 23.30
C GLU A 229 15.38 -4.61 22.06
N ARG A 230 15.30 -3.29 21.94
CA ARG A 230 15.80 -2.54 20.78
C ARG A 230 16.52 -1.27 21.23
N VAL A 231 17.23 -0.64 20.28
CA VAL A 231 17.94 0.62 20.48
C VAL A 231 17.35 1.68 19.54
N ASP A 232 16.99 2.84 20.11
CA ASP A 232 16.41 3.95 19.36
C ASP A 232 17.46 4.77 18.57
N GLU A 233 17.02 5.79 17.85
CA GLU A 233 17.86 6.67 17.03
C GLU A 233 18.86 7.52 17.84
N ARG A 234 18.71 7.52 19.18
CA ARG A 234 19.60 8.20 20.12
C ARG A 234 20.53 7.25 20.86
N GLY A 235 20.53 5.97 20.47
CA GLY A 235 21.33 4.93 21.13
C GLY A 235 20.79 4.48 22.49
N ARG A 236 19.52 4.74 22.82
CA ARG A 236 18.91 4.35 24.09
C ARG A 236 18.14 3.03 23.91
N ARG A 237 18.35 2.10 24.86
CA ARG A 237 17.56 0.86 24.89
C ARG A 237 16.12 1.14 25.27
N TYR A 238 15.20 0.39 24.65
CA TYR A 238 13.77 0.41 24.96
C TYR A 238 13.15 -0.96 24.69
N THR A 239 12.05 -1.25 25.35
CA THR A 239 11.24 -2.46 25.11
C THR A 239 10.20 -2.16 24.03
N ALA A 240 10.18 -2.98 22.98
CA ALA A 240 9.17 -2.92 21.93
C ALA A 240 7.82 -3.41 22.49
N THR A 241 6.76 -2.66 22.21
CA THR A 241 5.39 -2.97 22.63
C THR A 241 4.48 -3.41 21.49
N ALA A 242 4.94 -3.26 20.24
CA ALA A 242 4.22 -3.67 19.05
C ALA A 242 4.78 -4.98 18.46
N ASP A 243 3.95 -5.66 17.69
CA ASP A 243 4.30 -6.86 16.96
C ASP A 243 5.32 -6.59 15.84
N ASP A 244 6.30 -7.48 15.69
CA ASP A 244 7.29 -7.46 14.61
C ASP A 244 7.17 -8.65 13.66
N ALA A 245 6.26 -9.58 13.95
CA ALA A 245 5.88 -10.69 13.08
C ALA A 245 4.37 -10.97 13.17
N ALA A 246 3.74 -11.23 12.01
CA ALA A 246 2.32 -11.58 11.90
C ALA A 246 2.14 -12.71 10.89
N TYR A 247 1.33 -13.69 11.28
CA TYR A 247 0.98 -14.88 10.50
C TYR A 247 -0.53 -14.83 10.29
N GLY A 248 -0.95 -14.32 9.13
CA GLY A 248 -2.36 -14.11 8.80
C GLY A 248 -2.91 -15.19 7.88
N THR A 249 -4.07 -15.74 8.21
CA THR A 249 -4.86 -16.56 7.29
C THR A 249 -6.16 -15.84 6.98
N PHE A 250 -6.50 -15.77 5.69
CA PHE A 250 -7.66 -15.03 5.19
C PHE A 250 -8.53 -15.98 4.37
N LYS A 251 -9.86 -15.81 4.51
CA LYS A 251 -10.83 -16.42 3.62
C LYS A 251 -11.29 -15.37 2.62
N LEU A 252 -11.25 -15.69 1.34
CA LEU A 252 -11.65 -14.78 0.28
C LEU A 252 -12.88 -15.34 -0.44
N ALA A 253 -13.81 -14.47 -0.80
CA ALA A 253 -14.90 -14.79 -1.70
C ALA A 253 -14.39 -14.75 -3.15
N GLY A 254 -13.98 -15.89 -3.68
CA GLY A 254 -13.57 -16.03 -5.08
C GLY A 254 -14.74 -16.31 -6.01
N PRO A 255 -14.57 -16.12 -7.32
CA PRO A 255 -15.63 -16.32 -8.31
C PRO A 255 -16.12 -17.78 -8.42
N GLU A 256 -15.29 -18.76 -8.08
CA GLU A 256 -15.59 -20.18 -8.13
C GLU A 256 -15.60 -20.85 -6.74
N GLY A 257 -15.80 -20.07 -5.69
CA GLY A 257 -15.84 -20.51 -4.30
C GLY A 257 -14.75 -19.87 -3.44
N ASP A 258 -14.69 -20.30 -2.19
CA ASP A 258 -13.76 -19.73 -1.21
C ASP A 258 -12.31 -20.06 -1.55
N ILE A 259 -11.46 -19.04 -1.44
CA ILE A 259 -10.00 -19.13 -1.57
C ILE A 259 -9.39 -18.94 -0.18
N ILE A 260 -8.43 -19.78 0.18
CA ILE A 260 -7.64 -19.60 1.40
C ILE A 260 -6.34 -18.91 1.04
N ALA A 261 -6.09 -17.76 1.66
CA ALA A 261 -4.84 -17.02 1.55
C ALA A 261 -4.11 -17.03 2.90
N GLN A 262 -2.80 -17.29 2.87
CA GLN A 262 -1.94 -17.27 4.05
C GLN A 262 -0.74 -16.34 3.81
N PHE A 263 -0.58 -15.36 4.69
CA PHE A 263 0.50 -14.37 4.56
C PHE A 263 1.31 -14.28 5.83
N ASN A 264 2.62 -14.48 5.69
CA ASN A 264 3.60 -14.25 6.73
C ASN A 264 4.27 -12.90 6.50
N SER A 265 4.23 -12.05 7.50
CA SER A 265 4.88 -10.74 7.47
C SER A 265 5.80 -10.61 8.66
N SER A 266 7.09 -10.32 8.46
CA SER A 266 8.03 -10.26 9.59
C SER A 266 9.16 -9.27 9.34
N TRP A 267 9.52 -8.53 10.39
CA TRP A 267 10.71 -7.70 10.45
C TRP A 267 11.86 -8.39 11.21
N ALA A 268 11.75 -9.69 11.43
CA ALA A 268 12.69 -10.47 12.22
C ALA A 268 13.18 -11.73 11.49
N VAL A 269 13.24 -11.70 10.15
CA VAL A 269 13.66 -12.85 9.33
C VAL A 269 14.83 -12.52 8.42
N ARG A 270 15.72 -13.49 8.22
CA ARG A 270 16.71 -13.45 7.13
C ARG A 270 16.05 -13.94 5.87
N VAL A 271 16.24 -13.19 4.80
CA VAL A 271 15.62 -13.49 3.50
C VAL A 271 16.39 -14.62 2.82
N TYR A 272 15.69 -15.70 2.46
CA TYR A 272 16.17 -16.78 1.60
C TYR A 272 15.16 -16.99 0.46
N ARG A 273 14.98 -15.96 -0.35
CA ARG A 273 14.16 -15.89 -1.57
C ARG A 273 14.64 -14.73 -2.43
N ASP A 274 14.26 -14.68 -3.68
CA ASP A 274 14.78 -13.71 -4.65
C ASP A 274 14.44 -12.25 -4.32
N GLU A 275 13.26 -12.00 -3.72
CA GLU A 275 12.78 -10.66 -3.42
C GLU A 275 12.19 -10.57 -2.00
N LEU A 276 12.04 -9.36 -1.46
CA LEU A 276 11.47 -9.11 -0.13
C LEU A 276 9.98 -9.51 -0.01
N LEU A 277 9.29 -9.57 -1.13
CA LEU A 277 7.91 -10.03 -1.27
C LEU A 277 7.90 -11.25 -2.20
N SER A 278 7.17 -12.28 -1.82
CA SER A 278 6.85 -13.42 -2.68
C SER A 278 5.37 -13.76 -2.48
N ILE A 279 4.61 -13.84 -3.56
CA ILE A 279 3.23 -14.31 -3.55
C ILE A 279 3.12 -15.48 -4.52
N GLN A 280 2.82 -16.66 -4.02
CA GLN A 280 2.55 -17.85 -4.81
C GLN A 280 1.05 -18.09 -4.89
N VAL A 281 0.58 -18.38 -6.09
CA VAL A 281 -0.81 -18.74 -6.39
C VAL A 281 -0.83 -20.12 -7.04
N ASP A 282 -1.64 -20.99 -6.50
CA ASP A 282 -1.84 -22.34 -7.05
C ASP A 282 -3.28 -22.47 -7.54
N GLY A 283 -3.44 -22.90 -8.78
CA GLY A 283 -4.73 -23.11 -9.44
C GLY A 283 -4.82 -24.48 -10.14
N THR A 284 -5.99 -24.81 -10.65
CA THR A 284 -6.22 -26.10 -11.32
C THR A 284 -5.52 -26.20 -12.67
N GLU A 285 -5.26 -25.09 -13.35
CA GLU A 285 -4.67 -25.06 -14.69
C GLU A 285 -3.23 -24.49 -14.70
N GLY A 286 -2.79 -23.89 -13.59
CA GLY A 286 -1.43 -23.37 -13.49
C GLY A 286 -1.14 -22.73 -12.14
N SER A 287 0.13 -22.44 -11.91
CA SER A 287 0.62 -21.75 -10.72
C SER A 287 1.51 -20.56 -11.12
N ALA A 288 1.61 -19.58 -10.23
CA ALA A 288 2.53 -18.45 -10.41
C ALA A 288 3.21 -18.07 -9.10
N VAL A 289 4.42 -17.52 -9.21
CA VAL A 289 5.14 -16.85 -8.09
C VAL A 289 5.48 -15.45 -8.54
N ALA A 290 4.97 -14.46 -7.82
CA ALA A 290 5.21 -13.05 -8.09
C ALA A 290 5.96 -12.39 -6.92
N GLY A 291 6.94 -11.55 -7.23
CA GLY A 291 7.65 -10.71 -6.29
C GLY A 291 7.36 -9.23 -6.50
N LEU A 292 8.31 -8.36 -6.13
CA LEU A 292 8.20 -6.92 -6.37
C LEU A 292 8.24 -6.59 -7.86
N ARG A 293 9.05 -7.33 -8.62
CA ARG A 293 9.33 -7.07 -10.05
C ARG A 293 9.05 -8.26 -10.94
N GLY A 294 9.50 -9.45 -10.54
CA GLY A 294 9.38 -10.70 -11.28
C GLY A 294 8.03 -11.37 -11.10
N CYS A 295 7.66 -12.19 -12.07
CA CYS A 295 6.57 -13.15 -11.96
C CYS A 295 6.93 -14.35 -12.84
N LYS A 296 6.84 -15.55 -12.27
CA LYS A 296 7.06 -16.82 -12.97
C LYS A 296 5.80 -17.66 -12.93
N THR A 297 5.62 -18.47 -13.97
CA THR A 297 4.45 -19.35 -14.11
C THR A 297 4.88 -20.77 -14.44
N GLN A 298 4.10 -21.73 -13.95
CA GLN A 298 4.14 -23.11 -14.40
C GLN A 298 2.72 -23.52 -14.82
N HIS A 299 2.54 -23.85 -16.09
CA HIS A 299 1.26 -24.33 -16.59
C HIS A 299 1.08 -25.82 -16.28
N ARG A 300 -0.17 -26.26 -16.13
CA ARG A 300 -0.54 -27.65 -15.83
C ARG A 300 0.15 -28.68 -16.72
N VAL A 301 0.26 -28.41 -18.02
CA VAL A 301 0.89 -29.35 -18.98
C VAL A 301 2.39 -29.53 -18.75
N ASN A 302 3.04 -28.57 -18.08
CA ASN A 302 4.47 -28.60 -17.78
C ASN A 302 4.75 -29.03 -16.33
N THR A 303 3.73 -29.49 -15.61
CA THR A 303 3.91 -29.90 -14.19
C THR A 303 4.65 -31.24 -14.15
N PRO A 304 5.85 -31.33 -13.55
CA PRO A 304 6.59 -32.58 -13.44
C PRO A 304 5.85 -33.59 -12.56
N ARG A 305 6.11 -34.86 -12.75
CA ARG A 305 5.56 -35.97 -11.95
C ARG A 305 6.66 -36.59 -11.09
N PRO A 306 7.06 -35.95 -9.98
CA PRO A 306 8.09 -36.50 -9.12
C PRO A 306 7.56 -37.74 -8.39
N THR A 307 8.47 -38.67 -8.15
CA THR A 307 8.20 -39.81 -7.27
C THR A 307 8.76 -39.50 -5.88
N TRP A 308 7.91 -39.53 -4.89
CA TRP A 308 8.38 -39.39 -3.51
C TRP A 308 9.06 -40.66 -3.05
N ASN A 309 10.37 -40.61 -2.86
CA ASN A 309 11.16 -41.64 -2.19
C ASN A 309 12.33 -40.98 -1.42
N PRO A 310 12.33 -41.00 -0.08
CA PRO A 310 13.37 -40.34 0.72
C PRO A 310 14.76 -41.00 0.59
N ASP A 311 14.83 -42.24 0.10
CA ASP A 311 16.08 -43.01 -0.04
C ASP A 311 16.75 -42.75 -1.40
N ILE A 312 16.12 -42.04 -2.31
CA ILE A 312 16.64 -41.75 -3.65
C ILE A 312 16.66 -40.24 -3.87
N GLU A 313 17.77 -39.72 -4.34
CA GLU A 313 17.90 -38.32 -4.74
C GLU A 313 16.82 -37.99 -5.79
N ASN A 314 16.10 -36.88 -5.56
CA ASN A 314 15.08 -36.44 -6.50
C ASN A 314 15.71 -36.01 -7.81
N PRO A 315 15.40 -36.67 -8.96
CA PRO A 315 16.01 -36.35 -10.25
C PRO A 315 15.43 -35.10 -10.91
N PHE A 316 14.40 -34.49 -10.32
CA PHE A 316 13.71 -33.35 -10.90
C PHE A 316 14.26 -32.02 -10.36
N ASP A 317 14.54 -31.09 -11.25
CA ASP A 317 14.67 -29.68 -10.92
C ASP A 317 13.29 -29.03 -10.92
N PHE A 318 12.76 -28.75 -9.75
CA PHE A 318 11.43 -28.14 -9.60
C PHE A 318 11.34 -26.71 -10.14
N PHE A 319 12.44 -26.09 -10.51
CA PHE A 319 12.46 -24.75 -11.08
C PHE A 319 12.56 -24.74 -12.63
N ALA A 320 12.98 -25.85 -13.24
CA ALA A 320 13.30 -25.92 -14.67
C ALA A 320 12.13 -25.56 -15.59
N ASP A 321 10.91 -25.93 -15.21
CA ASP A 321 9.71 -25.73 -16.04
C ASP A 321 8.94 -24.42 -15.69
N TRP A 322 9.50 -23.55 -14.86
CA TRP A 322 8.92 -22.24 -14.57
C TRP A 322 9.40 -21.21 -15.61
N GLN A 323 8.44 -20.48 -16.16
CA GLN A 323 8.67 -19.50 -17.22
C GLN A 323 8.44 -18.07 -16.71
N ASP A 324 9.28 -17.13 -17.12
CA ASP A 324 9.12 -15.74 -16.83
C ASP A 324 7.91 -15.14 -17.54
N VAL A 325 7.09 -14.38 -16.79
CA VAL A 325 6.01 -13.57 -17.36
C VAL A 325 6.60 -12.29 -17.92
N PRO A 326 6.49 -12.04 -19.24
CA PRO A 326 7.09 -10.86 -19.86
C PRO A 326 6.40 -9.58 -19.44
N ASP A 327 7.14 -8.47 -19.52
CA ASP A 327 6.58 -7.13 -19.44
C ASP A 327 5.73 -6.85 -20.69
N ASN A 328 4.57 -6.21 -20.50
CA ASN A 328 3.70 -5.78 -21.59
C ASN A 328 3.60 -4.24 -21.68
N GLY A 329 4.56 -3.54 -21.14
CA GLY A 329 4.65 -2.09 -21.09
C GLY A 329 5.77 -1.64 -20.15
N GLU A 330 6.02 -0.36 -20.11
CA GLU A 330 6.93 0.24 -19.14
C GLU A 330 6.32 0.18 -17.74
N PHE A 331 7.11 -0.32 -16.79
CA PHE A 331 6.76 -0.30 -15.38
C PHE A 331 7.54 0.82 -14.70
N ASP A 332 6.83 1.86 -14.34
CA ASP A 332 7.36 2.97 -13.58
C ASP A 332 7.20 2.74 -12.07
N ASN A 333 7.61 3.72 -11.27
CA ASN A 333 7.41 3.69 -9.83
C ASN A 333 5.93 3.58 -9.48
N ALA A 334 5.57 2.64 -8.59
CA ALA A 334 4.20 2.34 -8.22
C ALA A 334 3.44 3.55 -7.65
N PHE A 335 4.12 4.39 -6.84
CA PHE A 335 3.54 5.62 -6.29
C PHE A 335 3.30 6.67 -7.38
N LYS A 336 4.26 6.85 -8.29
CA LYS A 336 4.14 7.77 -9.42
C LYS A 336 2.96 7.39 -10.30
N TYR A 337 2.83 6.10 -10.62
CA TYR A 337 1.72 5.60 -11.43
C TYR A 337 0.36 5.92 -10.79
N GLN A 338 0.20 5.67 -9.50
CA GLN A 338 -1.03 5.97 -8.77
C GLN A 338 -1.28 7.48 -8.66
N TRP A 339 -0.23 8.31 -8.49
CA TRP A 339 -0.34 9.75 -8.57
C TRP A 339 -0.87 10.23 -9.92
N GLU A 340 -0.38 9.71 -11.01
CA GLU A 340 -0.88 10.06 -12.35
C GLU A 340 -2.35 9.69 -12.54
N MET A 341 -2.79 8.55 -12.00
CA MET A 341 -4.20 8.17 -12.00
C MET A 341 -5.05 9.15 -11.19
N PHE A 342 -4.60 9.52 -9.98
CA PHE A 342 -5.33 10.44 -9.13
C PHE A 342 -5.41 11.85 -9.74
N LEU A 343 -4.32 12.35 -10.32
CA LEU A 343 -4.29 13.64 -11.01
C LEU A 343 -5.26 13.66 -12.19
N ARG A 344 -5.33 12.60 -13.02
CA ARG A 344 -6.34 12.48 -14.08
C ARG A 344 -7.76 12.43 -13.51
N HIS A 345 -7.95 11.68 -12.42
CA HIS A 345 -9.25 11.63 -11.74
C HIS A 345 -9.70 13.03 -11.31
N VAL A 346 -8.83 13.80 -10.67
CA VAL A 346 -9.17 15.18 -10.26
C VAL A 346 -9.46 16.08 -11.46
N ALA A 347 -8.60 16.05 -12.49
CA ALA A 347 -8.68 16.98 -13.60
C ALA A 347 -9.86 16.72 -14.55
N ILE A 348 -10.14 15.46 -14.87
CA ILE A 348 -11.13 15.11 -15.92
C ILE A 348 -12.13 14.01 -15.50
N GLY A 349 -12.16 13.61 -14.23
CA GLY A 349 -13.14 12.65 -13.72
C GLY A 349 -12.95 11.21 -14.19
N THR A 350 -11.73 10.80 -14.57
CA THR A 350 -11.49 9.38 -14.88
C THR A 350 -11.85 8.48 -13.70
N PRO A 351 -12.31 7.24 -13.93
CA PRO A 351 -12.61 6.31 -12.84
C PRO A 351 -11.42 6.12 -11.90
N TYR A 352 -11.70 6.15 -10.60
CA TYR A 352 -10.69 5.95 -9.55
C TYR A 352 -11.32 5.17 -8.39
N ILE A 353 -10.90 3.92 -8.21
CA ILE A 353 -11.51 2.99 -7.26
C ILE A 353 -10.81 2.93 -5.90
N TYR A 354 -9.65 3.58 -5.77
CA TYR A 354 -8.80 3.55 -4.57
C TYR A 354 -9.18 4.68 -3.60
N ASP A 355 -10.47 4.76 -3.29
CA ASP A 355 -11.08 5.81 -2.49
C ASP A 355 -10.88 5.60 -0.96
N PHE A 356 -11.48 6.45 -0.15
CA PHE A 356 -11.40 6.35 1.29
C PHE A 356 -12.15 5.14 1.86
N TYR A 357 -13.16 4.61 1.17
CA TYR A 357 -13.80 3.35 1.58
C TYR A 357 -12.84 2.17 1.42
N GLU A 358 -12.07 2.14 0.33
CA GLU A 358 -11.00 1.16 0.17
C GLU A 358 -9.90 1.34 1.23
N GLY A 359 -9.59 2.58 1.59
CA GLY A 359 -8.70 2.87 2.73
C GLY A 359 -9.24 2.34 4.06
N ALA A 360 -10.54 2.53 4.32
CA ALA A 360 -11.22 2.03 5.52
C ALA A 360 -11.21 0.51 5.62
N LYS A 361 -11.38 -0.21 4.49
CA LYS A 361 -11.23 -1.68 4.45
C LYS A 361 -9.85 -2.13 4.93
N GLY A 362 -8.80 -1.40 4.55
CA GLY A 362 -7.44 -1.69 5.00
C GLY A 362 -7.28 -1.52 6.52
N VAL A 363 -7.80 -0.43 7.06
CA VAL A 363 -7.81 -0.18 8.52
C VAL A 363 -8.62 -1.26 9.25
N GLN A 364 -9.80 -1.62 8.75
CA GLN A 364 -10.64 -2.68 9.29
C GLN A 364 -9.89 -4.01 9.40
N LEU A 365 -9.18 -4.41 8.35
CA LEU A 365 -8.46 -5.69 8.38
C LEU A 365 -7.32 -5.68 9.40
N ALA A 366 -6.63 -4.55 9.58
CA ALA A 366 -5.61 -4.40 10.61
C ALA A 366 -6.20 -4.50 12.02
N GLU A 367 -7.31 -3.80 12.30
CA GLU A 367 -8.02 -3.90 13.58
C GLU A 367 -8.51 -5.32 13.88
N LEU A 368 -9.12 -5.98 12.88
CA LEU A 368 -9.59 -7.35 13.03
C LEU A 368 -8.43 -8.34 13.17
N GLY A 369 -7.30 -8.11 12.54
CA GLY A 369 -6.08 -8.89 12.73
C GLY A 369 -5.56 -8.82 14.17
N LEU A 370 -5.45 -7.62 14.73
CA LEU A 370 -5.07 -7.40 16.14
C LEU A 370 -6.07 -8.07 17.09
N LYS A 371 -7.37 -7.90 16.83
CA LYS A 371 -8.45 -8.50 17.63
C LYS A 371 -8.42 -10.03 17.53
N SER A 372 -8.22 -10.61 16.35
CA SER A 372 -8.11 -12.04 16.14
C SER A 372 -6.93 -12.63 16.94
N TRP A 373 -5.78 -11.96 16.94
CA TRP A 373 -4.64 -12.34 17.76
C TRP A 373 -4.94 -12.28 19.26
N ALA A 374 -5.56 -11.21 19.73
CA ALA A 374 -5.90 -11.08 21.15
C ALA A 374 -6.93 -12.12 21.61
N GLU A 375 -7.94 -12.41 20.79
CA GLU A 375 -9.02 -13.35 21.10
C GLU A 375 -8.71 -14.81 20.68
N GLN A 376 -7.62 -15.04 19.96
CA GLN A 376 -7.18 -16.36 19.46
C GLN A 376 -8.25 -17.12 18.67
N ARG A 377 -8.97 -16.43 17.81
CA ARG A 377 -10.04 -17.01 17.00
C ARG A 377 -10.19 -16.36 15.62
N TRP A 378 -10.89 -17.03 14.72
CA TRP A 378 -11.38 -16.46 13.48
C TRP A 378 -12.37 -15.34 13.76
N LEU A 379 -12.28 -14.28 12.93
CA LEU A 379 -13.23 -13.18 12.90
C LEU A 379 -13.75 -12.98 11.49
N ASP A 380 -15.06 -12.77 11.37
CA ASP A 380 -15.65 -12.32 10.11
C ASP A 380 -15.19 -10.90 9.79
N VAL A 381 -15.04 -10.61 8.50
CA VAL A 381 -14.75 -9.27 7.98
C VAL A 381 -16.02 -8.75 7.31
N PRO A 382 -16.84 -7.98 8.04
CA PRO A 382 -18.10 -7.48 7.49
C PRO A 382 -17.87 -6.44 6.41
N ALA A 383 -18.76 -6.40 5.42
CA ALA A 383 -18.76 -5.33 4.42
C ALA A 383 -18.96 -3.96 5.09
N LEU A 384 -18.20 -2.96 4.65
CA LEU A 384 -18.32 -1.60 5.16
C LEU A 384 -19.45 -0.87 4.42
N PRO A 385 -20.28 -0.09 5.14
CA PRO A 385 -21.36 0.67 4.50
C PRO A 385 -20.79 1.81 3.65
N ARG A 386 -21.20 1.88 2.39
CA ARG A 386 -21.00 3.07 1.53
C ARG A 386 -22.22 3.96 1.63
N VAL A 387 -22.04 5.22 1.96
CA VAL A 387 -23.13 6.22 1.92
C VAL A 387 -23.38 6.59 0.47
N GLY A 388 -24.63 6.49 0.01
CA GLY A 388 -25.03 6.82 -1.36
C GLY A 388 -25.17 5.66 -2.34
N ALA A 389 -24.81 4.44 -1.99
CA ALA A 389 -25.27 3.28 -2.74
C ALA A 389 -26.74 3.06 -2.39
N LEU A 390 -27.64 3.45 -3.32
CA LEU A 390 -29.04 2.99 -3.28
C LEU A 390 -29.00 1.47 -3.14
N GLN A 391 -29.56 0.94 -2.05
CA GLN A 391 -29.79 -0.49 -1.93
C GLN A 391 -30.57 -0.91 -3.20
N PRO A 392 -30.12 -1.92 -3.93
CA PRO A 392 -30.99 -2.50 -4.96
C PRO A 392 -32.27 -2.96 -4.29
N ALA A 393 -33.41 -2.45 -4.81
CA ALA A 393 -34.76 -2.82 -4.38
C ALA A 393 -35.03 -4.31 -4.61
#